data_23ad800fd1be9412a94855ef6867b819
#
_entry.id   23ad800fd1be9412a94855ef6867b819
#
_cell.length_a   1.000
_cell.length_b   1.000
_cell.length_c   1.000
_cell.angle_alpha   90.00
_cell.angle_beta   90.00
_cell.angle_gamma   90.00
#
_symmetry.space_group_name_H-M   'P 1'
#
loop_
_entity.id
_entity.type
_entity.pdbx_description
1 polymer ?
#
loop_
_entity_poly.entity_id
_entity_poly.type
_entity_poly.pdbx_seq_one_letter_code
_entity_poly.pdbx_strand_id
1 'polypeptide(L)'
;PYRDGADFNPYVFDGSMSIEDFELMHRMIEKERSEQMAEPILSGYLSNLGKYTEGRPAGEWVTFPTTADHLKEVFGRIGIDFKHYEEWHFTEFQSTIPGLTEHLSEYSHPDELNYLGKLLEMQFDDDREKFIAAIEYGDHADSLQDIINLAQNLDCYWIYPSVHSEEEYGRYLVDELEEPELPEEAKKY
;
A
#
# COMPACT_ATOMS: atom_id res chain seq x y z
N PRO A 1 -20.78 20.22 -30.95
CA PRO A 1 -21.60 19.27 -31.68
C PRO A 1 -20.73 18.04 -31.92
N TYR A 2 -20.97 16.99 -31.09
CA TYR A 2 -20.26 15.71 -31.20
C TYR A 2 -20.59 15.12 -32.59
N ARG A 3 -19.57 14.73 -33.34
CA ARG A 3 -19.73 13.91 -34.53
C ARG A 3 -20.15 12.53 -34.07
N ASP A 4 -21.32 12.05 -34.50
CA ASP A 4 -21.79 10.71 -34.30
C ASP A 4 -20.71 9.71 -34.72
N GLY A 5 -20.21 8.89 -33.79
CA GLY A 5 -19.40 7.72 -34.05
C GLY A 5 -17.88 7.90 -34.09
N ALA A 6 -17.33 9.05 -33.71
CA ALA A 6 -15.89 9.15 -33.46
C ALA A 6 -15.59 8.80 -32.01
N ASP A 7 -14.76 7.78 -31.79
CA ASP A 7 -14.24 7.47 -30.47
C ASP A 7 -13.51 8.68 -29.92
N PHE A 8 -14.16 9.37 -28.95
CA PHE A 8 -13.54 10.51 -28.29
C PHE A 8 -12.33 10.02 -27.49
N ASN A 9 -11.15 10.45 -27.89
CA ASN A 9 -9.94 10.18 -27.12
C ASN A 9 -9.57 11.43 -26.29
N PRO A 10 -9.79 11.41 -24.97
CA PRO A 10 -9.53 12.56 -24.10
C PRO A 10 -8.05 12.93 -24.00
N TYR A 11 -7.16 12.11 -24.54
CA TYR A 11 -5.71 12.32 -24.53
C TYR A 11 -5.18 12.91 -25.85
N VAL A 12 -6.05 13.19 -26.83
CA VAL A 12 -5.66 13.74 -28.11
C VAL A 12 -6.34 15.11 -28.31
N PHE A 13 -5.53 16.15 -28.35
CA PHE A 13 -5.99 17.49 -28.69
C PHE A 13 -6.26 17.61 -30.20
N ASP A 14 -7.53 17.75 -30.58
CA ASP A 14 -7.97 17.87 -31.97
C ASP A 14 -8.32 19.29 -32.37
N GLY A 15 -8.14 20.27 -31.48
CA GLY A 15 -8.46 21.69 -31.70
C GLY A 15 -9.95 22.05 -31.59
N SER A 16 -10.80 21.13 -31.14
CA SER A 16 -12.25 21.39 -30.97
C SER A 16 -12.58 22.27 -29.76
N MET A 17 -11.63 22.42 -28.84
CA MET A 17 -11.73 23.25 -27.64
C MET A 17 -10.46 24.09 -27.47
N SER A 18 -10.44 25.02 -26.50
CA SER A 18 -9.22 25.73 -26.16
C SER A 18 -8.17 24.80 -25.51
N ILE A 19 -6.89 25.14 -25.65
CA ILE A 19 -5.80 24.39 -25.00
C ILE A 19 -6.01 24.37 -23.48
N GLU A 20 -6.44 25.48 -22.89
CA GLU A 20 -6.68 25.61 -21.45
C GLU A 20 -7.82 24.70 -20.99
N ASP A 21 -8.92 24.62 -21.74
CA ASP A 21 -10.04 23.73 -21.44
C ASP A 21 -9.65 22.25 -21.63
N PHE A 22 -8.84 21.92 -22.64
CA PHE A 22 -8.32 20.59 -22.86
C PHE A 22 -7.42 20.14 -21.70
N GLU A 23 -6.49 20.99 -21.25
CA GLU A 23 -5.62 20.70 -20.13
C GLU A 23 -6.39 20.57 -18.81
N LEU A 24 -7.42 21.37 -18.61
CA LEU A 24 -8.30 21.27 -17.44
C LEU A 24 -9.08 19.95 -17.46
N MET A 25 -9.69 19.60 -18.59
CA MET A 25 -10.43 18.38 -18.78
C MET A 25 -9.53 17.17 -18.58
N HIS A 26 -8.32 17.18 -19.14
CA HIS A 26 -7.35 16.12 -19.00
C HIS A 26 -6.97 15.90 -17.51
N ARG A 27 -6.70 16.98 -16.78
CA ARG A 27 -6.41 16.90 -15.32
C ARG A 27 -7.60 16.37 -14.54
N MET A 28 -8.84 16.71 -14.91
CA MET A 28 -10.04 16.20 -14.25
C MET A 28 -10.21 14.71 -14.52
N ILE A 29 -10.02 14.25 -15.75
CA ILE A 29 -10.11 12.83 -16.14
C ILE A 29 -9.02 12.02 -15.43
N GLU A 30 -7.78 12.49 -15.40
CA GLU A 30 -6.69 11.82 -14.69
C GLU A 30 -6.95 11.75 -13.18
N LYS A 31 -7.50 12.82 -12.61
CA LYS A 31 -7.89 12.82 -11.19
C LYS A 31 -9.02 11.83 -10.91
N GLU A 32 -10.11 11.86 -11.69
CA GLU A 32 -11.22 10.91 -11.56
C GLU A 32 -10.76 9.46 -11.77
N ARG A 33 -9.89 9.23 -12.76
CA ARG A 33 -9.31 7.92 -13.02
C ARG A 33 -8.42 7.45 -11.88
N SER A 34 -7.59 8.32 -11.32
CA SER A 34 -6.77 8.00 -10.16
C SER A 34 -7.61 7.73 -8.91
N GLU A 35 -8.70 8.47 -8.70
CA GLU A 35 -9.63 8.26 -7.60
C GLU A 35 -10.47 6.98 -7.78
N GLN A 36 -10.84 6.61 -9.01
CA GLN A 36 -11.61 5.39 -9.31
C GLN A 36 -10.75 4.12 -9.40
N MET A 37 -9.47 4.23 -9.72
CA MET A 37 -8.55 3.10 -9.89
C MET A 37 -7.54 2.96 -8.74
N ALA A 38 -7.54 3.86 -7.80
CA ALA A 38 -6.71 3.70 -6.61
C ALA A 38 -7.30 2.59 -5.74
N GLU A 39 -6.81 1.37 -5.96
CA GLU A 39 -6.99 0.34 -4.95
C GLU A 39 -6.47 0.89 -3.62
N PRO A 40 -7.24 0.70 -2.53
CA PRO A 40 -6.82 1.23 -1.24
C PRO A 40 -5.47 0.60 -0.83
N ILE A 41 -4.57 1.42 -0.32
CA ILE A 41 -3.25 0.97 0.15
C ILE A 41 -3.38 -0.18 1.14
N LEU A 42 -4.38 -0.11 2.02
CA LEU A 42 -4.69 -1.12 3.01
C LEU A 42 -6.18 -1.17 3.28
N SER A 43 -6.76 -2.37 3.27
CA SER A 43 -8.14 -2.63 3.69
C SER A 43 -8.24 -3.90 4.50
N GLY A 44 -9.19 -3.95 5.43
CA GLY A 44 -9.49 -5.13 6.22
C GLY A 44 -10.99 -5.43 6.26
N TYR A 45 -11.36 -6.70 6.14
CA TYR A 45 -12.76 -7.12 6.31
C TYR A 45 -13.05 -7.33 7.79
N LEU A 46 -13.69 -6.33 8.39
CA LEU A 46 -14.04 -6.29 9.80
C LEU A 46 -15.33 -7.07 10.05
N SER A 47 -15.29 -8.07 10.90
CA SER A 47 -16.41 -8.97 11.20
C SER A 47 -16.81 -8.93 12.67
N ASN A 48 -18.10 -9.09 12.92
CA ASN A 48 -18.66 -9.30 14.25
C ASN A 48 -18.42 -10.76 14.68
N LEU A 49 -17.53 -10.98 15.64
CA LEU A 49 -17.12 -12.30 16.09
C LEU A 49 -18.27 -13.10 16.71
N GLY A 50 -19.13 -12.46 17.50
CA GLY A 50 -20.30 -13.11 18.09
C GLY A 50 -21.28 -13.63 17.04
N LYS A 51 -21.65 -12.81 16.05
CA LYS A 51 -22.51 -13.25 14.95
C LYS A 51 -21.83 -14.30 14.06
N TYR A 52 -20.53 -14.20 13.86
CA TYR A 52 -19.76 -15.19 13.11
C TYR A 52 -19.85 -16.57 13.76
N THR A 53 -19.66 -16.67 15.07
CA THR A 53 -19.74 -17.91 15.84
C THR A 53 -21.16 -18.48 15.88
N GLU A 54 -22.20 -17.64 15.77
CA GLU A 54 -23.60 -18.05 15.67
C GLU A 54 -24.01 -18.55 14.26
N GLY A 55 -23.08 -18.53 13.29
CA GLY A 55 -23.36 -18.91 11.90
C GLY A 55 -24.14 -17.85 11.11
N ARG A 56 -24.17 -16.62 11.57
CA ARG A 56 -24.79 -15.45 10.93
C ARG A 56 -23.76 -14.35 10.68
N PRO A 57 -22.75 -14.60 9.82
CA PRO A 57 -21.66 -13.66 9.65
C PRO A 57 -22.16 -12.28 9.22
N ALA A 58 -21.63 -11.24 9.86
CA ALA A 58 -21.86 -9.84 9.51
C ALA A 58 -20.53 -9.11 9.55
N GLY A 59 -20.11 -8.55 8.43
CA GLY A 59 -18.86 -7.83 8.30
C GLY A 59 -18.90 -6.87 7.12
N GLU A 60 -17.90 -5.99 7.08
CA GLU A 60 -17.76 -4.96 6.06
C GLU A 60 -16.28 -4.64 5.83
N TRP A 61 -15.93 -4.29 4.61
CA TRP A 61 -14.60 -3.79 4.28
C TRP A 61 -14.37 -2.39 4.86
N VAL A 62 -13.25 -2.22 5.53
CA VAL A 62 -12.77 -0.93 6.03
C VAL A 62 -11.47 -0.60 5.35
N THR A 63 -11.43 0.53 4.66
CA THR A 63 -10.21 1.08 4.05
C THR A 63 -9.46 1.92 5.07
N PHE A 64 -8.15 1.77 5.12
CA PHE A 64 -7.26 2.53 5.98
C PHE A 64 -6.35 3.45 5.14
N PRO A 65 -6.14 4.72 5.57
CA PRO A 65 -6.67 5.31 6.80
C PRO A 65 -8.16 5.64 6.74
N THR A 66 -8.81 5.56 7.89
CA THR A 66 -10.23 5.88 8.07
C THR A 66 -10.47 6.87 9.22
N THR A 67 -11.68 7.39 9.33
CA THR A 67 -12.08 8.25 10.45
C THR A 67 -12.74 7.45 11.57
N ALA A 68 -12.64 7.96 12.81
CA ALA A 68 -13.31 7.34 13.96
C ALA A 68 -14.85 7.27 13.79
N ASP A 69 -15.43 8.28 13.13
CA ASP A 69 -16.87 8.31 12.88
C ASP A 69 -17.28 7.24 11.86
N HIS A 70 -16.52 7.09 10.78
CA HIS A 70 -16.75 6.02 9.81
C HIS A 70 -16.62 4.64 10.46
N LEU A 71 -15.58 4.41 11.27
CA LEU A 71 -15.41 3.14 11.98
C LEU A 71 -16.59 2.84 12.92
N LYS A 72 -17.12 3.86 13.64
CA LYS A 72 -18.32 3.74 14.44
C LYS A 72 -19.55 3.33 13.62
N GLU A 73 -19.72 3.92 12.44
CA GLU A 73 -20.81 3.57 11.54
C GLU A 73 -20.69 2.13 11.07
N VAL A 74 -19.47 1.67 10.72
CA VAL A 74 -19.20 0.28 10.35
C VAL A 74 -19.58 -0.65 11.51
N PHE A 75 -19.10 -0.38 12.72
CA PHE A 75 -19.48 -1.17 13.91
C PHE A 75 -21.00 -1.26 14.08
N GLY A 76 -21.71 -0.15 13.91
CA GLY A 76 -23.19 -0.14 13.98
C GLY A 76 -23.81 -1.01 12.89
N ARG A 77 -23.33 -0.94 11.63
CA ARG A 77 -23.85 -1.73 10.50
C ARG A 77 -23.62 -3.23 10.67
N ILE A 78 -22.45 -3.65 11.15
CA ILE A 78 -22.16 -5.06 11.41
C ILE A 78 -22.78 -5.56 12.73
N GLY A 79 -23.34 -4.63 13.53
CA GLY A 79 -24.11 -4.92 14.76
C GLY A 79 -23.26 -5.13 16.00
N ILE A 80 -22.08 -4.48 16.07
CA ILE A 80 -21.33 -4.31 17.32
C ILE A 80 -22.04 -3.20 18.12
N ASP A 81 -22.55 -3.54 19.31
CA ASP A 81 -23.30 -2.61 20.18
C ASP A 81 -22.65 -2.41 21.56
N PHE A 82 -21.50 -3.08 21.77
CA PHE A 82 -20.73 -3.05 23.04
C PHE A 82 -21.57 -3.45 24.27
N LYS A 83 -22.61 -4.25 24.08
CA LYS A 83 -23.48 -4.80 25.13
C LYS A 83 -23.75 -6.28 24.94
N HIS A 84 -24.19 -6.68 23.75
CA HIS A 84 -24.50 -8.06 23.38
C HIS A 84 -23.43 -8.62 22.45
N TYR A 85 -22.93 -7.77 21.54
CA TYR A 85 -21.83 -8.08 20.63
C TYR A 85 -20.74 -7.03 20.87
N GLU A 86 -19.67 -7.46 21.54
CA GLU A 86 -18.56 -6.59 21.94
C GLU A 86 -17.29 -6.89 21.15
N GLU A 87 -17.19 -8.12 20.62
CA GLU A 87 -15.97 -8.62 20.01
C GLU A 87 -16.05 -8.57 18.48
N TRP A 88 -14.95 -8.17 17.90
CA TRP A 88 -14.75 -8.10 16.47
C TRP A 88 -13.38 -8.67 16.10
N HIS A 89 -13.22 -9.05 14.84
CA HIS A 89 -11.94 -9.51 14.28
C HIS A 89 -11.88 -9.20 12.79
N PHE A 90 -10.70 -9.20 12.22
CA PHE A 90 -10.51 -9.14 10.78
C PHE A 90 -10.43 -10.55 10.21
N THR A 91 -11.18 -10.83 9.15
CA THR A 91 -11.15 -12.13 8.48
C THR A 91 -10.29 -12.14 7.22
N GLU A 92 -10.05 -10.97 6.65
CA GLU A 92 -9.28 -10.82 5.41
C GLU A 92 -8.66 -9.43 5.36
N PHE A 93 -7.46 -9.33 4.75
CA PHE A 93 -6.81 -8.08 4.43
C PHE A 93 -6.48 -8.00 2.95
N GLN A 94 -6.49 -6.78 2.40
CA GLN A 94 -6.05 -6.46 1.05
C GLN A 94 -5.12 -5.25 1.08
N SER A 95 -4.06 -5.30 0.28
CA SER A 95 -3.09 -4.20 0.19
C SER A 95 -2.49 -4.13 -1.20
N THR A 96 -2.18 -2.91 -1.64
CA THR A 96 -1.36 -2.66 -2.84
C THR A 96 0.14 -2.81 -2.56
N ILE A 97 0.52 -3.03 -1.29
CA ILE A 97 1.90 -3.30 -0.89
C ILE A 97 2.10 -4.82 -0.86
N PRO A 98 2.95 -5.40 -1.73
CA PRO A 98 3.25 -6.83 -1.73
C PRO A 98 3.77 -7.30 -0.36
N GLY A 99 3.33 -8.47 0.09
CA GLY A 99 3.77 -9.08 1.34
C GLY A 99 3.16 -8.51 2.62
N LEU A 100 2.64 -7.26 2.60
CA LEU A 100 2.17 -6.59 3.82
C LEU A 100 1.09 -7.37 4.58
N THR A 101 0.14 -7.97 3.86
CA THR A 101 -1.00 -8.68 4.49
C THR A 101 -0.61 -9.92 5.28
N GLU A 102 0.56 -10.51 5.00
CA GLU A 102 1.07 -11.69 5.69
C GLU A 102 1.52 -11.39 7.14
N HIS A 103 1.79 -10.13 7.43
CA HIS A 103 2.23 -9.64 8.73
C HIS A 103 1.08 -9.06 9.58
N LEU A 104 -0.15 -9.10 9.07
CA LEU A 104 -1.33 -8.59 9.78
C LEU A 104 -2.08 -9.73 10.45
N SER A 105 -2.50 -9.50 11.69
CA SER A 105 -3.25 -10.46 12.50
C SER A 105 -4.76 -10.17 12.42
N GLU A 106 -5.57 -11.24 12.52
CA GLU A 106 -7.03 -11.12 12.69
C GLU A 106 -7.44 -10.22 13.88
N TYR A 107 -6.55 -10.04 14.85
CA TYR A 107 -6.73 -9.19 16.03
C TYR A 107 -5.97 -7.85 15.94
N SER A 108 -5.50 -7.46 14.76
CA SER A 108 -4.85 -6.16 14.56
C SER A 108 -5.77 -5.02 14.98
N HIS A 109 -5.25 -4.06 15.76
CA HIS A 109 -6.08 -2.98 16.26
C HIS A 109 -6.37 -1.95 15.15
N PRO A 110 -7.63 -1.49 14.97
CA PRO A 110 -7.98 -0.52 13.91
C PRO A 110 -7.19 0.79 13.99
N ASP A 111 -6.82 1.26 15.19
CA ASP A 111 -6.02 2.48 15.35
C ASP A 111 -4.59 2.29 14.81
N GLU A 112 -3.99 1.10 15.03
CA GLU A 112 -2.66 0.78 14.50
C GLU A 112 -2.69 0.63 12.97
N LEU A 113 -3.72 -0.05 12.43
CA LEU A 113 -3.96 -0.14 10.98
C LEU A 113 -4.18 1.26 10.38
N ASN A 114 -4.91 2.11 11.08
CA ASN A 114 -5.15 3.49 10.66
C ASN A 114 -3.88 4.34 10.65
N TYR A 115 -3.01 4.12 11.64
CA TYR A 115 -1.72 4.76 11.70
C TYR A 115 -0.78 4.27 10.60
N LEU A 116 -0.71 2.95 10.39
CA LEU A 116 0.04 2.38 9.28
C LEU A 116 -0.45 2.91 7.93
N GLY A 117 -1.77 2.93 7.69
CA GLY A 117 -2.36 3.47 6.47
C GLY A 117 -1.92 4.91 6.19
N LYS A 118 -1.89 5.77 7.22
CA LYS A 118 -1.40 7.16 7.10
C LYS A 118 0.08 7.23 6.75
N LEU A 119 0.92 6.39 7.36
CA LEU A 119 2.35 6.34 7.04
C LEU A 119 2.56 5.96 5.57
N LEU A 120 1.84 4.94 5.10
CA LEU A 120 1.96 4.45 3.74
C LEU A 120 1.45 5.46 2.68
N GLU A 121 0.40 6.24 2.99
CA GLU A 121 -0.07 7.33 2.11
C GLU A 121 0.94 8.48 2.00
N MET A 122 1.78 8.67 3.03
CA MET A 122 2.76 9.75 3.08
C MET A 122 4.10 9.37 2.44
N GLN A 123 4.32 8.08 2.13
CA GLN A 123 5.55 7.61 1.53
C GLN A 123 5.65 8.02 0.07
N PHE A 124 6.85 8.45 -0.35
CA PHE A 124 7.21 8.65 -1.74
C PHE A 124 7.51 7.32 -2.44
N ASP A 125 7.52 7.31 -3.76
CA ASP A 125 7.74 6.09 -4.55
C ASP A 125 9.05 5.36 -4.18
N ASP A 126 10.15 6.08 -3.97
CA ASP A 126 11.44 5.51 -3.56
C ASP A 126 11.38 4.84 -2.18
N ASP A 127 10.65 5.42 -1.23
CA ASP A 127 10.45 4.87 0.11
C ASP A 127 9.54 3.63 0.04
N ARG A 128 8.59 3.60 -0.88
CA ARG A 128 7.72 2.44 -1.10
C ARG A 128 8.49 1.22 -1.56
N GLU A 129 9.41 1.35 -2.52
CA GLU A 129 10.26 0.25 -2.98
C GLU A 129 11.14 -0.26 -1.83
N LYS A 130 11.72 0.65 -1.06
CA LYS A 130 12.53 0.32 0.11
C LYS A 130 11.71 -0.42 1.18
N PHE A 131 10.48 0.03 1.43
CA PHE A 131 9.58 -0.61 2.38
C PHE A 131 9.20 -2.03 1.96
N ILE A 132 8.87 -2.24 0.67
CA ILE A 132 8.59 -3.57 0.12
C ILE A 132 9.81 -4.50 0.30
N ALA A 133 10.99 -4.03 -0.09
CA ALA A 133 12.22 -4.82 0.05
C ALA A 133 12.53 -5.17 1.51
N ALA A 134 12.27 -4.26 2.45
CA ALA A 134 12.48 -4.50 3.87
C ALA A 134 11.48 -5.51 4.46
N ILE A 135 10.22 -5.48 4.02
CA ILE A 135 9.20 -6.49 4.38
C ILE A 135 9.61 -7.87 3.81
N GLU A 136 10.01 -7.94 2.55
CA GLU A 136 10.43 -9.19 1.89
C GLU A 136 11.68 -9.79 2.55
N TYR A 137 12.58 -8.96 3.04
CA TYR A 137 13.75 -9.41 3.80
C TYR A 137 13.35 -10.06 5.13
N GLY A 138 12.26 -9.60 5.75
CA GLY A 138 11.59 -10.23 6.88
C GLY A 138 12.18 -9.96 8.27
N ASP A 139 13.35 -9.30 8.37
CA ASP A 139 13.87 -8.91 9.67
C ASP A 139 13.02 -7.76 10.26
N HIS A 140 12.62 -7.92 11.51
CA HIS A 140 11.77 -6.96 12.21
C HIS A 140 10.39 -6.73 11.56
N ALA A 141 9.77 -7.79 11.01
CA ALA A 141 8.47 -7.77 10.38
C ALA A 141 7.47 -8.79 11.00
N ASP A 142 7.67 -9.20 12.25
CA ASP A 142 6.90 -10.26 12.92
C ASP A 142 5.51 -9.79 13.40
N SER A 143 5.29 -8.49 13.51
CA SER A 143 4.06 -7.91 14.03
C SER A 143 3.67 -6.61 13.34
N LEU A 144 2.40 -6.20 13.47
CA LEU A 144 1.93 -4.89 13.00
C LEU A 144 2.77 -3.73 13.58
N GLN A 145 3.19 -3.83 14.85
CA GLN A 145 4.04 -2.81 15.46
C GLN A 145 5.44 -2.77 14.82
N ASP A 146 6.01 -3.91 14.45
CA ASP A 146 7.29 -3.97 13.75
C ASP A 146 7.18 -3.35 12.36
N ILE A 147 6.10 -3.65 11.63
CA ILE A 147 5.79 -3.04 10.33
C ILE A 147 5.66 -1.52 10.44
N ILE A 148 4.99 -1.01 11.48
CA ILE A 148 4.89 0.43 11.75
C ILE A 148 6.29 1.02 12.03
N ASN A 149 7.09 0.36 12.87
CA ASN A 149 8.46 0.81 13.17
C ASN A 149 9.33 0.81 11.90
N LEU A 150 9.21 -0.21 11.07
CA LEU A 150 9.92 -0.32 9.80
C LEU A 150 9.53 0.85 8.87
N ALA A 151 8.23 1.12 8.71
CA ALA A 151 7.74 2.23 7.90
C ALA A 151 8.23 3.61 8.37
N GLN A 152 8.50 3.77 9.68
CA GLN A 152 9.01 5.00 10.27
C GLN A 152 10.54 5.17 10.17
N ASN A 153 11.28 4.09 9.95
CA ASN A 153 12.75 4.07 10.01
C ASN A 153 13.37 3.56 8.71
N LEU A 154 12.76 3.86 7.55
CA LEU A 154 13.25 3.43 6.24
C LEU A 154 14.63 3.96 5.89
N ASP A 155 15.04 5.08 6.46
CA ASP A 155 16.39 5.63 6.33
C ASP A 155 17.48 4.78 7.01
N CYS A 156 17.09 3.85 7.89
CA CYS A 156 17.99 2.84 8.44
C CYS A 156 18.27 1.68 7.47
N TYR A 157 17.52 1.58 6.38
CA TYR A 157 17.66 0.54 5.36
C TYR A 157 18.32 1.11 4.11
N TRP A 158 19.24 0.33 3.55
CA TRP A 158 19.90 0.64 2.30
C TRP A 158 19.55 -0.43 1.27
N ILE A 159 19.03 -0.03 0.11
CA ILE A 159 18.72 -0.92 -1.00
C ILE A 159 19.61 -0.62 -2.21
N TYR A 160 19.84 -1.63 -3.00
CA TYR A 160 20.60 -1.56 -4.26
C TYR A 160 19.65 -1.95 -5.40
N PRO A 161 18.89 -1.00 -5.99
CA PRO A 161 17.81 -1.32 -6.96
C PRO A 161 18.28 -2.08 -8.20
N SER A 162 19.56 -1.97 -8.55
CA SER A 162 20.15 -2.64 -9.71
C SER A 162 20.85 -3.97 -9.38
N VAL A 163 20.72 -4.47 -8.14
CA VAL A 163 21.39 -5.68 -7.66
C VAL A 163 20.31 -6.73 -7.33
N HIS A 164 20.27 -7.81 -8.12
CA HIS A 164 19.24 -8.86 -7.99
C HIS A 164 19.81 -10.23 -7.61
N SER A 165 21.13 -10.31 -7.36
CA SER A 165 21.80 -11.55 -6.97
C SER A 165 23.05 -11.26 -6.12
N GLU A 166 23.51 -12.30 -5.39
CA GLU A 166 24.77 -12.23 -4.63
C GLU A 166 25.98 -11.92 -5.54
N GLU A 167 25.97 -12.43 -6.77
CA GLU A 167 27.03 -12.19 -7.74
C GLU A 167 27.06 -10.72 -8.18
N GLU A 168 25.88 -10.14 -8.47
CA GLU A 168 25.75 -8.72 -8.84
C GLU A 168 26.13 -7.82 -7.66
N TYR A 169 25.76 -8.22 -6.43
CA TYR A 169 26.19 -7.51 -5.24
C TYR A 169 27.71 -7.55 -5.05
N GLY A 170 28.31 -8.72 -5.26
CA GLY A 170 29.77 -8.86 -5.23
C GLY A 170 30.47 -7.99 -6.27
N ARG A 171 29.95 -7.91 -7.49
CA ARG A 171 30.46 -7.00 -8.53
C ARG A 171 30.31 -5.52 -8.11
N TYR A 172 29.14 -5.15 -7.60
CA TYR A 172 28.89 -3.80 -7.12
C TYR A 172 29.91 -3.39 -6.04
N LEU A 173 30.17 -4.28 -5.06
CA LEU A 173 31.16 -4.02 -4.01
C LEU A 173 32.56 -3.81 -4.58
N VAL A 174 32.95 -4.57 -5.59
CA VAL A 174 34.30 -4.49 -6.20
C VAL A 174 34.43 -3.31 -7.14
N ASP A 175 33.42 -3.08 -7.99
CA ASP A 175 33.50 -2.13 -9.10
C ASP A 175 33.15 -0.69 -8.66
N GLU A 176 32.15 -0.55 -7.77
CA GLU A 176 31.65 0.77 -7.36
C GLU A 176 32.19 1.23 -6.00
N LEU A 177 32.34 0.29 -5.06
CA LEU A 177 32.80 0.61 -3.70
C LEU A 177 34.30 0.31 -3.50
N GLU A 178 34.96 -0.36 -4.47
CA GLU A 178 36.35 -0.80 -4.38
C GLU A 178 36.62 -1.67 -3.12
N GLU A 179 35.63 -2.36 -2.63
CA GLU A 179 35.71 -3.23 -1.44
C GLU A 179 35.50 -4.71 -1.79
N PRO A 180 36.33 -5.63 -1.35
CA PRO A 180 37.67 -5.37 -0.76
C PRO A 180 38.67 -4.87 -1.80
N GLU A 181 39.72 -4.15 -1.40
CA GLU A 181 40.82 -3.79 -2.30
C GLU A 181 41.45 -5.05 -2.91
N LEU A 182 40.96 -5.41 -4.10
CA LEU A 182 41.45 -6.56 -4.83
C LEU A 182 42.70 -6.15 -5.66
N PRO A 183 43.73 -7.02 -5.70
CA PRO A 183 44.83 -6.84 -6.65
C PRO A 183 44.29 -6.74 -8.07
N GLU A 184 44.86 -5.87 -8.90
CA GLU A 184 44.50 -5.65 -10.31
C GLU A 184 44.40 -6.97 -11.13
N GLU A 185 45.16 -7.98 -10.73
CA GLU A 185 45.14 -9.31 -11.36
C GLU A 185 43.86 -10.11 -11.04
N ALA A 186 43.22 -9.86 -9.89
CA ALA A 186 41.98 -10.50 -9.46
C ALA A 186 40.74 -9.82 -10.04
N LYS A 187 40.82 -8.56 -10.44
CA LYS A 187 39.70 -7.80 -11.06
C LYS A 187 39.39 -8.26 -12.50
N LYS A 188 40.17 -9.19 -13.05
CA LYS A 188 40.01 -9.70 -14.43
C LYS A 188 39.22 -10.98 -14.55
N TYR A 189 38.79 -11.55 -13.43
CA TYR A 189 38.04 -12.79 -13.31
C TYR A 189 36.72 -12.54 -12.57
#